data_a23947df926c44c2e4d0dd2c3c9486e9
#
_entry.id   a23947df926c44c2e4d0dd2c3c9486e9
#
_cell.length_a   1.000
_cell.length_b   1.000
_cell.length_c   1.000
_cell.angle_alpha   90.00
_cell.angle_beta   90.00
_cell.angle_gamma   90.00
#
_symmetry.space_group_name_H-M   'P 1'
#
loop_
_entity.id
_entity.type
_entity.pdbx_description
1 polymer ?
#
loop_
_entity_poly.entity_id
_entity_poly.type
_entity_poly.pdbx_seq_one_letter_code
_entity_poly.pdbx_strand_id
1 'polypeptide(L)'
;MKNDIILFETEDSEVSLQVQMQDETVWLSRNQMAELFDRDVKTIGKHINNAIKEELAEQVVVAKFATTTQHGAIKGKTQTHMTDFYSLDVIISVGYRVKSQRGVEFRRWANSVLKEYILRGYAVNGKRISQLGQIVRIMKRAENQLDAQQVLSVVESYSAALDMLDDYDHQTMSKPKGNAATYTLTYDECREVIDKMKFATDSNLFGNEKDDSFKGSIGAIYQSFDGEDLYPSLEEKAANLLYFVTKNHSFSDGNKRIAATMFLYFLDKNGALFADGSKRIADYTLVALTIMIAESKPEEKEMMVNVIMNCLV
;
A
#
# COMPACT_ATOMS: atom_id res chain seq x y z
N MET A 1 -11.54 -12.91 -8.41
CA MET A 1 -10.22 -12.90 -9.06
C MET A 1 -9.30 -13.83 -8.29
N LYS A 2 -8.50 -14.66 -8.96
CA LYS A 2 -7.56 -15.54 -8.25
C LYS A 2 -6.27 -14.74 -8.10
N ASN A 3 -5.93 -14.36 -6.88
CA ASN A 3 -4.66 -13.70 -6.60
C ASN A 3 -3.64 -14.75 -6.17
N ASP A 4 -2.48 -14.80 -6.86
CA ASP A 4 -1.35 -15.62 -6.46
C ASP A 4 -0.63 -14.91 -5.30
N ILE A 5 -0.81 -15.40 -4.08
CA ILE A 5 -0.06 -14.93 -2.92
C ILE A 5 0.99 -15.96 -2.57
N ILE A 6 2.24 -15.52 -2.49
CA ILE A 6 3.32 -16.33 -1.95
C ILE A 6 3.26 -16.25 -0.43
N LEU A 7 2.80 -17.33 0.23
CA LEU A 7 2.69 -17.37 1.68
C LEU A 7 4.07 -17.38 2.37
N PHE A 8 5.00 -18.18 1.87
CA PHE A 8 6.41 -18.16 2.28
C PHE A 8 7.28 -18.85 1.23
N GLU A 9 8.57 -18.55 1.22
CA GLU A 9 9.55 -19.19 0.33
C GLU A 9 10.46 -20.13 1.12
N THR A 10 10.81 -21.25 0.46
CA THR A 10 11.87 -22.14 0.90
C THR A 10 13.20 -21.76 0.21
N GLU A 11 14.35 -22.07 0.82
CA GLU A 11 15.69 -21.77 0.23
C GLU A 11 15.87 -22.40 -1.15
N ASP A 12 15.18 -23.52 -1.44
CA ASP A 12 15.35 -24.32 -2.66
C ASP A 12 14.17 -24.23 -3.66
N SER A 13 13.04 -23.65 -3.31
CA SER A 13 11.90 -23.54 -4.22
C SER A 13 10.84 -22.55 -3.74
N GLU A 14 10.32 -21.74 -4.66
CA GLU A 14 9.13 -20.95 -4.45
C GLU A 14 7.91 -21.86 -4.40
N VAL A 15 7.19 -21.83 -3.28
CA VAL A 15 5.85 -22.42 -3.20
C VAL A 15 4.85 -21.31 -3.52
N SER A 16 4.49 -21.18 -4.79
CA SER A 16 3.40 -20.33 -5.23
C SER A 16 2.10 -21.10 -5.15
N LEU A 17 1.19 -20.66 -4.29
CA LEU A 17 -0.15 -21.21 -4.19
C LEU A 17 -1.18 -20.16 -4.59
N GLN A 18 -2.08 -20.54 -5.50
CA GLN A 18 -3.26 -19.71 -5.77
C GLN A 18 -4.17 -19.72 -4.54
N VAL A 19 -4.28 -18.59 -3.88
CA VAL A 19 -5.08 -18.45 -2.65
C VAL A 19 -6.29 -17.57 -2.90
N GLN A 20 -7.36 -17.81 -2.17
CA GLN A 20 -8.51 -16.90 -2.14
C GLN A 20 -8.32 -15.91 -0.99
N MET A 21 -8.41 -14.61 -1.30
CA MET A 21 -8.52 -13.56 -0.29
C MET A 21 -9.98 -13.18 -0.15
N GLN A 22 -10.47 -13.22 1.06
CA GLN A 22 -11.79 -12.71 1.42
C GLN A 22 -11.74 -12.29 2.89
N ASP A 23 -12.40 -11.18 3.23
CA ASP A 23 -12.49 -10.65 4.59
C ASP A 23 -11.12 -10.43 5.26
N GLU A 24 -10.16 -9.84 4.49
CA GLU A 24 -8.79 -9.52 4.94
C GLU A 24 -7.95 -10.72 5.38
N THR A 25 -8.34 -11.95 5.03
CA THR A 25 -7.59 -13.16 5.36
C THR A 25 -7.36 -14.06 4.14
N VAL A 26 -6.38 -14.94 4.27
CA VAL A 26 -6.02 -15.94 3.26
C VAL A 26 -6.72 -17.25 3.59
N TRP A 27 -7.28 -17.88 2.57
CA TRP A 27 -8.00 -19.13 2.68
C TRP A 27 -7.34 -20.25 1.89
N LEU A 28 -6.98 -21.35 2.53
CA LEU A 28 -6.46 -22.56 1.89
C LEU A 28 -7.36 -23.78 2.11
N SER A 29 -7.51 -24.58 1.07
CA SER A 29 -8.09 -25.90 1.20
C SER A 29 -7.09 -26.86 1.88
N ARG A 30 -7.60 -28.00 2.35
CA ARG A 30 -6.77 -29.07 2.94
C ARG A 30 -5.70 -29.58 1.97
N ASN A 31 -6.01 -29.67 0.68
CA ASN A 31 -5.07 -30.13 -0.33
C ASN A 31 -3.94 -29.10 -0.54
N GLN A 32 -4.26 -27.81 -0.59
CA GLN A 32 -3.26 -26.75 -0.68
C GLN A 32 -2.34 -26.72 0.54
N MET A 33 -2.88 -26.94 1.75
CA MET A 33 -2.04 -27.07 2.95
C MET A 33 -1.16 -28.32 2.93
N ALA A 34 -1.65 -29.43 2.36
CA ALA A 34 -0.86 -30.65 2.19
C ALA A 34 0.35 -30.41 1.25
N GLU A 35 0.14 -29.67 0.16
CA GLU A 35 1.18 -29.23 -0.76
C GLU A 35 2.13 -28.24 -0.09
N LEU A 36 1.61 -27.22 0.59
CA LEU A 36 2.38 -26.19 1.30
C LEU A 36 3.38 -26.81 2.28
N PHE A 37 2.92 -27.73 3.10
CA PHE A 37 3.71 -28.32 4.20
C PHE A 37 4.38 -29.64 3.84
N ASP A 38 4.27 -30.08 2.59
CA ASP A 38 4.77 -31.37 2.12
C ASP A 38 4.36 -32.53 3.07
N ARG A 39 3.05 -32.71 3.20
CA ARG A 39 2.44 -33.75 4.04
C ARG A 39 1.17 -34.32 3.42
N ASP A 40 0.86 -35.55 3.77
CA ASP A 40 -0.37 -36.18 3.31
C ASP A 40 -1.62 -35.46 3.86
N VAL A 41 -2.66 -35.45 3.03
CA VAL A 41 -3.93 -34.75 3.31
C VAL A 41 -4.61 -35.26 4.63
N LYS A 42 -4.41 -36.52 4.97
CA LYS A 42 -4.99 -37.12 6.19
C LYS A 42 -4.31 -36.60 7.46
N THR A 43 -2.99 -36.45 7.42
CA THR A 43 -2.20 -35.88 8.52
C THR A 43 -2.54 -34.38 8.68
N ILE A 44 -2.62 -33.62 7.59
CA ILE A 44 -3.08 -32.23 7.63
C ILE A 44 -4.48 -32.14 8.24
N GLY A 45 -5.42 -32.99 7.82
CA GLY A 45 -6.76 -33.03 8.41
C GLY A 45 -6.78 -33.24 9.92
N LYS A 46 -5.88 -34.06 10.47
CA LYS A 46 -5.75 -34.23 11.92
C LYS A 46 -5.25 -32.97 12.61
N HIS A 47 -4.23 -32.29 12.00
CA HIS A 47 -3.70 -31.03 12.55
C HIS A 47 -4.74 -29.91 12.50
N ILE A 48 -5.53 -29.81 11.43
CA ILE A 48 -6.65 -28.87 11.33
C ILE A 48 -7.66 -29.09 12.44
N ASN A 49 -8.13 -30.33 12.60
CA ASN A 49 -9.13 -30.64 13.61
C ASN A 49 -8.62 -30.36 15.04
N ASN A 50 -7.35 -30.65 15.32
CA ASN A 50 -6.74 -30.30 16.60
C ASN A 50 -6.62 -28.81 16.81
N ALA A 51 -6.17 -28.06 15.81
CA ALA A 51 -6.07 -26.60 15.87
C ALA A 51 -7.43 -25.94 16.16
N ILE A 52 -8.47 -26.33 15.43
CA ILE A 52 -9.82 -25.82 15.64
C ILE A 52 -10.32 -26.14 17.05
N LYS A 53 -10.12 -27.40 17.52
CA LYS A 53 -10.62 -27.84 18.82
C LYS A 53 -9.89 -27.21 20.00
N GLU A 54 -8.58 -27.02 19.90
CA GLU A 54 -7.71 -26.62 21.01
C GLU A 54 -7.48 -25.10 21.09
N GLU A 55 -7.46 -24.41 19.93
CA GLU A 55 -7.03 -22.99 19.85
C GLU A 55 -8.09 -22.06 19.26
N LEU A 56 -8.97 -22.56 18.36
CA LEU A 56 -9.80 -21.71 17.51
C LEU A 56 -11.30 -22.06 17.60
N ALA A 57 -11.74 -22.70 18.70
CA ALA A 57 -13.10 -23.24 18.85
C ALA A 57 -14.21 -22.16 18.77
N GLU A 58 -13.90 -20.90 19.14
CA GLU A 58 -14.85 -19.78 19.17
C GLU A 58 -14.78 -18.86 17.94
N GLN A 59 -13.94 -19.21 16.95
CA GLN A 59 -13.69 -18.39 15.78
C GLN A 59 -14.29 -18.98 14.51
N VAL A 60 -14.69 -18.10 13.58
CA VAL A 60 -15.15 -18.52 12.25
C VAL A 60 -13.93 -18.72 11.35
N VAL A 61 -13.38 -19.92 11.36
CA VAL A 61 -12.11 -20.27 10.67
C VAL A 61 -12.27 -21.21 9.50
N VAL A 62 -13.52 -21.60 9.17
CA VAL A 62 -13.86 -22.48 8.04
C VAL A 62 -14.91 -21.82 7.18
N ALA A 63 -14.65 -21.74 5.86
CA ALA A 63 -15.58 -21.26 4.86
C ALA A 63 -15.73 -22.30 3.73
N LYS A 64 -16.88 -22.28 3.03
CA LYS A 64 -17.12 -23.18 1.89
C LYS A 64 -17.09 -22.37 0.59
N PHE A 65 -16.21 -22.75 -0.31
CA PHE A 65 -16.12 -22.15 -1.64
C PHE A 65 -16.42 -23.19 -2.72
N ALA A 66 -17.03 -22.73 -3.81
CA ALA A 66 -17.27 -23.54 -5.00
C ALA A 66 -15.94 -23.75 -5.75
N THR A 67 -15.49 -24.99 -5.85
CA THR A 67 -14.29 -25.36 -6.63
C THR A 67 -14.70 -26.15 -7.85
N THR A 68 -14.14 -25.79 -9.01
CA THR A 68 -14.42 -26.46 -10.28
C THR A 68 -13.25 -27.37 -10.62
N THR A 69 -13.54 -28.67 -10.80
CA THR A 69 -12.58 -29.70 -11.22
C THR A 69 -13.02 -30.33 -12.55
N GLN A 70 -12.06 -30.89 -13.29
CA GLN A 70 -12.42 -31.65 -14.48
C GLN A 70 -13.19 -32.91 -14.11
N HIS A 71 -14.22 -33.23 -14.87
CA HIS A 71 -15.01 -34.44 -14.65
C HIS A 71 -14.19 -35.70 -15.02
N GLY A 72 -13.97 -36.59 -14.03
CA GLY A 72 -13.08 -37.74 -14.21
C GLY A 72 -13.47 -38.73 -15.32
N ALA A 73 -14.74 -38.79 -15.73
CA ALA A 73 -15.22 -39.73 -16.73
C ALA A 73 -15.56 -39.09 -18.10
N ILE A 74 -15.67 -37.79 -18.22
CA ILE A 74 -16.09 -37.11 -19.44
C ILE A 74 -15.09 -36.00 -19.80
N LYS A 75 -14.27 -36.22 -20.84
CA LYS A 75 -13.32 -35.24 -21.33
C LYS A 75 -14.03 -33.93 -21.71
N GLY A 76 -13.53 -32.81 -21.18
CA GLY A 76 -14.05 -31.45 -21.48
C GLY A 76 -15.23 -30.99 -20.64
N LYS A 77 -15.75 -31.82 -19.71
CA LYS A 77 -16.76 -31.37 -18.72
C LYS A 77 -16.10 -31.05 -17.39
N THR A 78 -16.60 -30.03 -16.74
CA THR A 78 -16.20 -29.62 -15.40
C THR A 78 -17.30 -29.96 -14.40
N GLN A 79 -16.89 -30.25 -13.17
CA GLN A 79 -17.80 -30.51 -12.05
C GLN A 79 -17.49 -29.51 -10.92
N THR A 80 -18.52 -28.88 -10.36
CA THR A 80 -18.37 -27.93 -9.27
C THR A 80 -18.72 -28.62 -7.94
N HIS A 81 -17.83 -28.51 -6.96
CA HIS A 81 -18.01 -29.02 -5.60
C HIS A 81 -17.83 -27.90 -4.59
N MET A 82 -18.57 -27.98 -3.49
CA MET A 82 -18.32 -27.13 -2.32
C MET A 82 -17.16 -27.73 -1.52
N THR A 83 -16.08 -27.00 -1.37
CA THR A 83 -14.87 -27.42 -0.67
C THR A 83 -14.66 -26.56 0.55
N ASP A 84 -14.25 -27.17 1.68
CA ASP A 84 -13.88 -26.44 2.89
C ASP A 84 -12.52 -25.78 2.72
N PHE A 85 -12.48 -24.49 3.05
CA PHE A 85 -11.29 -23.67 3.13
C PHE A 85 -11.10 -23.19 4.56
N TYR A 86 -9.87 -23.00 4.96
CA TYR A 86 -9.45 -22.68 6.31
C TYR A 86 -8.69 -21.35 6.33
N SER A 87 -8.96 -20.51 7.33
CA SER A 87 -8.37 -19.19 7.48
C SER A 87 -6.87 -19.22 7.74
N LEU A 88 -6.22 -18.06 7.66
CA LEU A 88 -4.80 -17.90 7.98
C LEU A 88 -4.46 -18.39 9.40
N ASP A 89 -5.37 -18.23 10.37
CA ASP A 89 -5.16 -18.72 11.74
C ASP A 89 -4.97 -20.23 11.79
N VAL A 90 -5.81 -20.97 11.06
CA VAL A 90 -5.68 -22.43 10.94
C VAL A 90 -4.38 -22.80 10.23
N ILE A 91 -4.02 -22.07 9.15
CA ILE A 91 -2.79 -22.31 8.39
C ILE A 91 -1.55 -22.15 9.29
N ILE A 92 -1.52 -21.08 10.08
CA ILE A 92 -0.43 -20.80 11.04
C ILE A 92 -0.36 -21.93 12.09
N SER A 93 -1.49 -22.26 12.71
CA SER A 93 -1.57 -23.29 13.74
C SER A 93 -1.11 -24.67 13.22
N VAL A 94 -1.52 -25.03 12.01
CA VAL A 94 -1.05 -26.26 11.33
C VAL A 94 0.46 -26.20 11.07
N GLY A 95 0.98 -25.08 10.59
CA GLY A 95 2.41 -24.89 10.31
C GLY A 95 3.30 -25.07 11.55
N TYR A 96 2.83 -24.65 12.72
CA TYR A 96 3.53 -24.89 13.98
C TYR A 96 3.48 -26.35 14.45
N ARG A 97 2.48 -27.15 14.04
CA ARG A 97 2.26 -28.55 14.47
C ARG A 97 2.89 -29.57 13.53
N VAL A 98 3.06 -29.21 12.26
CA VAL A 98 3.54 -30.17 11.23
C VAL A 98 5.02 -30.51 11.41
N LYS A 99 5.32 -31.82 11.44
CA LYS A 99 6.68 -32.35 11.52
C LYS A 99 7.23 -32.67 10.12
N SER A 100 7.46 -31.64 9.29
CA SER A 100 8.09 -31.78 7.98
C SER A 100 9.22 -30.77 7.84
N GLN A 101 10.08 -30.93 6.84
CA GLN A 101 11.13 -29.96 6.53
C GLN A 101 10.52 -28.58 6.24
N ARG A 102 9.49 -28.53 5.39
CA ARG A 102 8.74 -27.30 5.10
C ARG A 102 8.06 -26.70 6.32
N GLY A 103 7.59 -27.51 7.26
CA GLY A 103 7.08 -27.03 8.54
C GLY A 103 8.17 -26.40 9.42
N VAL A 104 9.42 -26.91 9.37
CA VAL A 104 10.57 -26.25 10.05
C VAL A 104 10.89 -24.92 9.41
N GLU A 105 10.95 -24.86 8.10
CA GLU A 105 11.21 -23.62 7.32
C GLU A 105 10.13 -22.58 7.58
N PHE A 106 8.86 -22.99 7.56
CA PHE A 106 7.74 -22.11 7.91
C PHE A 106 7.89 -21.51 9.31
N ARG A 107 8.24 -22.31 10.31
CA ARG A 107 8.44 -21.80 11.69
C ARG A 107 9.64 -20.86 11.79
N ARG A 108 10.73 -21.12 11.07
CA ARG A 108 11.90 -20.22 11.01
C ARG A 108 11.51 -18.88 10.40
N TRP A 109 10.79 -18.92 9.29
CA TRP A 109 10.27 -17.72 8.64
C TRP A 109 9.30 -16.96 9.57
N ALA A 110 8.30 -17.60 10.14
CA ALA A 110 7.35 -16.96 11.05
C ALA A 110 8.05 -16.33 12.27
N ASN A 111 9.03 -17.02 12.83
CA ASN A 111 9.84 -16.48 13.94
C ASN A 111 10.71 -15.29 13.50
N SER A 112 11.22 -15.26 12.26
CA SER A 112 11.97 -14.11 11.76
C SER A 112 11.08 -12.87 11.62
N VAL A 113 9.86 -13.04 11.09
CA VAL A 113 8.85 -11.98 10.98
C VAL A 113 8.46 -11.46 12.37
N LEU A 114 8.19 -12.35 13.32
CA LEU A 114 7.84 -11.97 14.68
C LEU A 114 8.98 -11.23 15.41
N LYS A 115 10.22 -11.69 15.24
CA LYS A 115 11.41 -11.00 15.77
C LYS A 115 11.55 -9.61 15.17
N GLU A 116 11.39 -9.48 13.88
CA GLU A 116 11.47 -8.18 13.20
C GLU A 116 10.41 -7.22 13.74
N TYR A 117 9.16 -7.68 13.88
CA TYR A 117 8.08 -6.91 14.47
C TYR A 117 8.37 -6.48 15.92
N ILE A 118 8.84 -7.39 16.78
CA ILE A 118 9.13 -7.10 18.19
C ILE A 118 10.30 -6.11 18.33
N LEU A 119 11.36 -6.27 17.53
CA LEU A 119 12.58 -5.47 17.66
C LEU A 119 12.48 -4.11 16.96
N ARG A 120 11.75 -4.02 15.85
CA ARG A 120 11.68 -2.82 15.01
C ARG A 120 10.33 -2.12 15.08
N GLY A 121 9.31 -2.75 15.67
CA GLY A 121 7.93 -2.26 15.70
C GLY A 121 7.13 -2.53 14.41
N TYR A 122 7.73 -3.14 13.39
CA TYR A 122 7.08 -3.55 12.15
C TYR A 122 7.80 -4.75 11.52
N ALA A 123 7.08 -5.51 10.69
CA ALA A 123 7.63 -6.55 9.84
C ALA A 123 7.18 -6.31 8.40
N VAL A 124 8.11 -6.41 7.46
CA VAL A 124 7.87 -6.06 6.06
C VAL A 124 7.91 -7.32 5.19
N ASN A 125 6.86 -7.60 4.43
CA ASN A 125 6.90 -8.58 3.38
C ASN A 125 7.73 -8.05 2.19
N GLY A 126 9.03 -8.34 2.20
CA GLY A 126 10.00 -7.85 1.20
C GLY A 126 9.65 -8.24 -0.24
N LYS A 127 8.92 -9.35 -0.46
CA LYS A 127 8.47 -9.74 -1.80
C LYS A 127 7.28 -8.93 -2.27
N ARG A 128 6.25 -8.79 -1.42
CA ARG A 128 5.12 -7.92 -1.73
C ARG A 128 5.57 -6.47 -1.95
N ILE A 129 6.60 -6.04 -1.21
CA ILE A 129 7.24 -4.74 -1.41
C ILE A 129 8.14 -4.71 -2.67
N SER A 130 8.80 -5.80 -3.05
CA SER A 130 9.56 -5.83 -4.32
C SER A 130 8.64 -5.76 -5.55
N GLN A 131 7.40 -6.22 -5.43
CA GLN A 131 6.33 -6.01 -6.41
C GLN A 131 5.92 -4.53 -6.53
N LEU A 132 6.13 -3.72 -5.48
CA LEU A 132 5.99 -2.25 -5.54
C LEU A 132 7.12 -1.55 -6.32
N GLY A 133 8.06 -2.29 -6.86
CA GLY A 133 9.08 -1.82 -7.81
C GLY A 133 9.81 -0.55 -7.37
N GLN A 134 9.51 0.57 -8.01
CA GLN A 134 10.19 1.84 -7.79
C GLN A 134 9.85 2.49 -6.44
N ILE A 135 8.64 2.34 -5.91
CA ILE A 135 8.22 2.90 -4.61
C ILE A 135 9.14 2.41 -3.50
N VAL A 136 9.45 1.11 -3.49
CA VAL A 136 10.38 0.53 -2.51
C VAL A 136 11.78 1.09 -2.65
N ARG A 137 12.24 1.36 -3.88
CA ARG A 137 13.55 1.99 -4.06
C ARG A 137 13.58 3.40 -3.48
N ILE A 138 12.48 4.15 -3.62
CA ILE A 138 12.33 5.47 -3.03
C ILE A 138 12.29 5.36 -1.50
N MET A 139 11.45 4.46 -0.95
CA MET A 139 11.38 4.21 0.50
C MET A 139 12.73 3.77 1.08
N LYS A 140 13.48 2.91 0.38
CA LYS A 140 14.84 2.52 0.78
C LYS A 140 15.82 3.69 0.83
N ARG A 141 15.74 4.63 -0.11
CA ARG A 141 16.57 5.85 -0.06
C ARG A 141 16.20 6.75 1.13
N ALA A 142 14.93 6.74 1.50
CA ALA A 142 14.38 7.51 2.61
C ALA A 142 14.41 6.78 3.97
N GLU A 143 14.90 5.53 4.05
CA GLU A 143 14.78 4.66 5.24
C GLU A 143 15.32 5.29 6.52
N ASN A 144 16.37 6.10 6.44
CA ASN A 144 16.93 6.81 7.58
C ASN A 144 16.12 8.04 8.03
N GLN A 145 15.10 8.45 7.25
CA GLN A 145 14.24 9.59 7.51
C GLN A 145 12.79 9.19 7.81
N LEU A 146 12.42 7.93 7.51
CA LEU A 146 11.09 7.38 7.75
C LEU A 146 11.08 6.54 9.02
N ASP A 147 10.10 6.78 9.89
CA ASP A 147 9.83 5.88 11.00
C ASP A 147 8.84 4.76 10.61
N ALA A 148 8.69 3.80 11.52
CA ALA A 148 7.84 2.64 11.28
C ALA A 148 6.37 2.98 11.02
N GLN A 149 5.81 4.00 11.70
CA GLN A 149 4.42 4.42 11.53
C GLN A 149 4.19 5.09 10.18
N GLN A 150 5.15 5.87 9.71
CA GLN A 150 5.11 6.50 8.39
C GLN A 150 5.15 5.47 7.27
N VAL A 151 6.03 4.46 7.37
CA VAL A 151 6.10 3.34 6.41
C VAL A 151 4.79 2.55 6.41
N LEU A 152 4.29 2.19 7.59
CA LEU A 152 3.05 1.42 7.73
C LEU A 152 1.86 2.19 7.15
N SER A 153 1.75 3.48 7.46
CA SER A 153 0.66 4.33 6.97
C SER A 153 0.62 4.46 5.44
N VAL A 154 1.79 4.56 4.77
CA VAL A 154 1.84 4.52 3.30
C VAL A 154 1.45 3.15 2.76
N VAL A 155 1.93 2.08 3.38
CA VAL A 155 1.61 0.71 2.95
C VAL A 155 0.12 0.42 3.13
N GLU A 156 -0.50 0.83 4.24
CA GLU A 156 -1.94 0.67 4.48
C GLU A 156 -2.78 1.49 3.50
N SER A 157 -2.47 2.78 3.33
CA SER A 157 -3.17 3.65 2.37
C SER A 157 -3.05 3.17 0.93
N TYR A 158 -1.94 2.50 0.61
CA TYR A 158 -1.66 1.98 -0.72
C TYR A 158 -2.05 0.50 -0.89
N SER A 159 -2.43 -0.21 0.18
CA SER A 159 -2.74 -1.65 0.10
C SER A 159 -3.99 -1.93 -0.73
N ALA A 160 -4.97 -1.03 -0.73
CA ALA A 160 -6.10 -1.10 -1.63
C ALA A 160 -5.69 -0.98 -3.11
N ALA A 161 -4.64 -0.19 -3.39
CA ALA A 161 -4.04 -0.08 -4.71
C ALA A 161 -3.07 -1.24 -5.02
N LEU A 162 -2.58 -1.97 -4.01
CA LEU A 162 -1.77 -3.19 -4.19
C LEU A 162 -2.56 -4.36 -4.77
N ASP A 163 -3.86 -4.41 -4.51
CA ASP A 163 -4.76 -5.36 -5.18
C ASP A 163 -4.97 -5.01 -6.67
N MET A 164 -4.69 -3.76 -7.06
CA MET A 164 -4.64 -3.30 -8.46
C MET A 164 -3.24 -3.50 -9.11
N LEU A 165 -2.21 -3.90 -8.36
CA LEU A 165 -0.84 -4.05 -8.88
C LEU A 165 -0.65 -5.26 -9.80
N ASP A 166 -1.60 -6.18 -9.84
CA ASP A 166 -1.68 -7.19 -10.90
C ASP A 166 -1.86 -6.54 -12.29
N ASP A 167 -2.52 -5.36 -12.31
CA ASP A 167 -2.61 -4.50 -13.49
C ASP A 167 -1.30 -3.73 -13.79
N TYR A 168 -0.44 -3.51 -12.79
CA TYR A 168 0.83 -2.79 -12.95
C TYR A 168 1.93 -3.62 -13.63
N ASP A 169 2.05 -4.89 -13.34
CA ASP A 169 2.97 -5.80 -14.05
C ASP A 169 2.63 -5.90 -15.54
N HIS A 170 1.39 -5.58 -15.90
CA HIS A 170 0.90 -5.49 -17.27
C HIS A 170 0.90 -4.07 -17.87
N GLN A 171 1.51 -3.06 -17.21
CA GLN A 171 1.53 -1.64 -17.63
C GLN A 171 0.13 -0.98 -17.79
N THR A 172 -0.88 -1.48 -17.09
CA THR A 172 -2.28 -1.04 -17.22
C THR A 172 -2.77 -0.21 -16.03
N MET A 173 -1.87 0.36 -15.20
CA MET A 173 -2.26 1.24 -14.11
C MET A 173 -2.99 2.47 -14.64
N SER A 174 -4.31 2.43 -14.61
CA SER A 174 -5.13 3.61 -14.90
C SER A 174 -5.06 4.57 -13.71
N LYS A 175 -4.88 5.87 -14.00
CA LYS A 175 -5.04 6.91 -12.98
C LYS A 175 -6.44 6.79 -12.38
N PRO A 176 -6.61 6.88 -11.05
CA PRO A 176 -7.93 6.94 -10.45
C PRO A 176 -8.75 8.07 -11.07
N LYS A 177 -10.04 7.86 -11.28
CA LYS A 177 -10.94 8.94 -11.71
C LYS A 177 -11.03 9.95 -10.57
N GLY A 178 -10.60 11.16 -10.83
CA GLY A 178 -10.66 12.25 -9.87
C GLY A 178 -11.90 13.13 -10.05
N ASN A 179 -12.08 14.04 -9.11
CA ASN A 179 -13.15 15.03 -9.12
C ASN A 179 -12.72 16.33 -9.85
N ALA A 180 -13.67 17.16 -10.25
CA ALA A 180 -13.36 18.48 -10.79
C ALA A 180 -12.90 19.43 -9.67
N ALA A 181 -11.81 20.18 -9.89
CA ALA A 181 -11.43 21.27 -8.99
C ALA A 181 -12.36 22.46 -9.20
N THR A 182 -12.94 22.96 -8.12
CA THR A 182 -13.86 24.11 -8.13
C THR A 182 -13.23 25.41 -7.64
N TYR A 183 -12.10 25.28 -6.94
CA TYR A 183 -11.36 26.40 -6.35
C TYR A 183 -9.96 26.53 -6.98
N THR A 184 -9.59 27.75 -7.36
CA THR A 184 -8.25 28.06 -7.89
C THR A 184 -7.41 28.73 -6.80
N LEU A 185 -6.32 28.07 -6.43
CA LEU A 185 -5.37 28.56 -5.45
C LEU A 185 -4.51 29.69 -6.06
N THR A 186 -4.37 30.81 -5.33
CA THR A 186 -3.54 31.91 -5.77
C THR A 186 -2.21 31.97 -5.00
N TYR A 187 -1.19 32.57 -5.61
CA TYR A 187 0.10 32.77 -4.96
C TYR A 187 -0.01 33.61 -3.68
N ASP A 188 -0.76 34.72 -3.73
CA ASP A 188 -0.88 35.66 -2.60
C ASP A 188 -1.53 34.98 -1.39
N GLU A 189 -2.57 34.18 -1.62
CA GLU A 189 -3.23 33.39 -0.61
C GLU A 189 -2.30 32.35 0.02
N CYS A 190 -1.50 31.66 -0.79
CA CYS A 190 -0.49 30.73 -0.30
C CYS A 190 0.54 31.45 0.59
N ARG A 191 0.97 32.65 0.19
CA ARG A 191 1.89 33.47 0.99
C ARG A 191 1.30 33.83 2.35
N GLU A 192 0.05 34.25 2.41
CA GLU A 192 -0.62 34.55 3.68
C GLU A 192 -0.65 33.34 4.63
N VAL A 193 -0.90 32.15 4.08
CA VAL A 193 -0.87 30.90 4.88
C VAL A 193 0.53 30.63 5.41
N ILE A 194 1.56 30.76 4.55
CA ILE A 194 2.96 30.52 4.93
C ILE A 194 3.41 31.52 5.98
N ASP A 195 3.04 32.80 5.83
CA ASP A 195 3.40 33.85 6.79
C ASP A 195 2.76 33.60 8.16
N LYS A 196 1.53 33.09 8.20
CA LYS A 196 0.92 32.62 9.47
C LYS A 196 1.67 31.46 10.10
N MET A 197 2.22 30.54 9.30
CA MET A 197 3.05 29.43 9.80
C MET A 197 4.37 29.91 10.42
N LYS A 198 4.95 31.01 9.93
CA LYS A 198 6.19 31.60 10.48
C LYS A 198 6.06 31.93 11.96
N PHE A 199 4.93 32.48 12.39
CA PHE A 199 4.70 32.86 13.80
C PHE A 199 4.71 31.67 14.76
N ALA A 200 4.52 30.47 14.27
CA ALA A 200 4.52 29.22 15.05
C ALA A 200 5.87 28.48 14.96
N THR A 201 6.92 29.11 14.42
CA THR A 201 8.21 28.44 14.13
C THR A 201 9.36 29.29 14.66
N ASP A 202 10.33 28.65 15.35
CA ASP A 202 11.52 29.33 15.91
C ASP A 202 12.58 29.66 14.83
N SER A 203 12.41 29.21 13.59
CA SER A 203 13.37 29.42 12.50
C SER A 203 13.11 30.73 11.75
N ASN A 204 14.07 31.62 11.79
CA ASN A 204 14.07 32.88 11.01
C ASN A 204 14.15 32.66 9.50
N LEU A 205 14.50 31.46 9.06
CA LEU A 205 14.65 31.10 7.64
C LEU A 205 13.39 30.46 7.06
N PHE A 206 12.44 30.06 7.93
CA PHE A 206 11.22 29.37 7.53
C PHE A 206 10.40 30.21 6.54
N GLY A 207 10.02 29.62 5.43
CA GLY A 207 9.16 30.24 4.41
C GLY A 207 9.77 31.44 3.69
N ASN A 208 11.09 31.67 3.81
CA ASN A 208 11.79 32.67 2.99
C ASN A 208 12.07 32.08 1.62
N GLU A 209 11.46 32.64 0.59
CA GLU A 209 11.67 32.21 -0.79
C GLU A 209 13.10 32.52 -1.26
N LYS A 210 13.65 31.61 -2.04
CA LYS A 210 14.98 31.76 -2.68
C LYS A 210 14.85 32.41 -4.05
N ASP A 211 13.74 32.11 -4.75
CA ASP A 211 13.46 32.52 -6.12
C ASP A 211 11.95 32.40 -6.42
N ASP A 212 11.55 32.61 -7.68
CA ASP A 212 10.15 32.54 -8.12
C ASP A 212 9.60 31.10 -8.31
N SER A 213 10.34 30.07 -7.92
CA SER A 213 9.97 28.67 -8.17
C SER A 213 8.71 28.25 -7.43
N PHE A 214 8.40 28.86 -6.26
CA PHE A 214 7.15 28.61 -5.55
C PHE A 214 5.94 29.10 -6.36
N LYS A 215 6.01 30.32 -6.89
CA LYS A 215 4.98 30.87 -7.78
C LYS A 215 4.82 30.02 -9.03
N GLY A 216 5.94 29.56 -9.59
CA GLY A 216 5.96 28.60 -10.69
C GLY A 216 5.29 27.29 -10.36
N SER A 217 5.49 26.76 -9.15
CA SER A 217 4.86 25.50 -8.68
C SER A 217 3.34 25.61 -8.60
N ILE A 218 2.81 26.76 -8.12
CA ILE A 218 1.36 27.01 -8.07
C ILE A 218 0.80 27.15 -9.49
N GLY A 219 1.46 27.90 -10.37
CA GLY A 219 1.01 28.07 -11.75
C GLY A 219 1.04 26.77 -12.56
N ALA A 220 2.00 25.88 -12.27
CA ALA A 220 2.18 24.64 -13.01
C ALA A 220 0.96 23.71 -12.93
N ILE A 221 0.22 23.67 -11.83
CA ILE A 221 -0.96 22.80 -11.68
C ILE A 221 -2.19 23.27 -12.48
N TYR A 222 -2.14 24.50 -13.02
CA TYR A 222 -3.20 25.09 -13.85
C TYR A 222 -2.78 25.24 -15.31
N GLN A 223 -1.67 24.65 -15.71
CA GLN A 223 -1.24 24.66 -17.11
C GLN A 223 -2.23 23.88 -17.99
N SER A 224 -2.50 24.44 -19.16
CA SER A 224 -3.31 23.81 -20.20
C SER A 224 -2.51 23.71 -21.50
N PHE A 225 -2.80 22.69 -22.28
CA PHE A 225 -2.26 22.48 -23.63
C PHE A 225 -3.41 22.23 -24.59
N ASP A 226 -3.45 22.98 -25.68
CA ASP A 226 -4.51 22.90 -26.69
C ASP A 226 -5.94 23.04 -26.12
N GLY A 227 -6.09 23.86 -25.05
CA GLY A 227 -7.37 24.12 -24.39
C GLY A 227 -7.78 23.07 -23.35
N GLU A 228 -7.00 22.04 -23.14
CA GLU A 228 -7.23 21.02 -22.11
C GLU A 228 -6.24 21.18 -20.95
N ASP A 229 -6.76 21.03 -19.72
CA ASP A 229 -5.91 21.07 -18.52
C ASP A 229 -4.91 19.92 -18.53
N LEU A 230 -3.64 20.20 -18.26
CA LEU A 230 -2.60 19.19 -18.13
C LEU A 230 -2.87 18.23 -16.95
N TYR A 231 -3.52 18.74 -15.91
CA TYR A 231 -3.95 18.00 -14.72
C TYR A 231 -5.45 18.22 -14.53
N PRO A 232 -6.33 17.40 -15.19
CA PRO A 232 -7.75 17.70 -15.28
C PRO A 232 -8.51 17.49 -13.95
N SER A 233 -8.05 16.58 -13.08
CA SER A 233 -8.74 16.31 -11.82
C SER A 233 -8.17 17.11 -10.65
N LEU A 234 -8.98 17.28 -9.60
CA LEU A 234 -8.59 17.88 -8.33
C LEU A 234 -7.43 17.10 -7.69
N GLU A 235 -7.54 15.77 -7.68
CA GLU A 235 -6.54 14.89 -7.11
C GLU A 235 -5.21 14.97 -7.86
N GLU A 236 -5.24 15.09 -9.19
CA GLU A 236 -4.02 15.32 -9.99
C GLU A 236 -3.38 16.68 -9.70
N LYS A 237 -4.19 17.74 -9.61
CA LYS A 237 -3.70 19.08 -9.24
C LYS A 237 -3.09 19.06 -7.85
N ALA A 238 -3.75 18.44 -6.86
CA ALA A 238 -3.25 18.32 -5.50
C ALA A 238 -1.93 17.53 -5.44
N ALA A 239 -1.88 16.38 -6.09
CA ALA A 239 -0.69 15.51 -6.12
C ALA A 239 0.51 16.22 -6.77
N ASN A 240 0.28 16.91 -7.90
CA ASN A 240 1.33 17.70 -8.55
C ASN A 240 1.75 18.91 -7.73
N LEU A 241 0.84 19.57 -7.02
CA LEU A 241 1.18 20.66 -6.09
C LEU A 241 2.13 20.18 -5.00
N LEU A 242 1.79 19.06 -4.34
CA LEU A 242 2.65 18.44 -3.31
C LEU A 242 4.02 18.10 -3.89
N TYR A 243 4.06 17.50 -5.08
CA TYR A 243 5.29 17.12 -5.76
C TYR A 243 6.16 18.34 -6.09
N PHE A 244 5.62 19.33 -6.76
CA PHE A 244 6.40 20.51 -7.21
C PHE A 244 6.93 21.32 -6.03
N VAL A 245 6.08 21.65 -5.04
CA VAL A 245 6.51 22.45 -3.88
C VAL A 245 7.58 21.71 -3.06
N THR A 246 7.46 20.37 -2.93
CA THR A 246 8.50 19.58 -2.26
C THR A 246 9.79 19.55 -3.06
N LYS A 247 9.71 19.35 -4.39
CA LYS A 247 10.88 19.07 -5.24
C LYS A 247 11.68 20.32 -5.61
N ASN A 248 10.99 21.43 -5.81
CA ASN A 248 11.65 22.67 -6.25
C ASN A 248 12.48 23.36 -5.16
N HIS A 249 12.33 22.94 -3.89
CA HIS A 249 13.07 23.52 -2.77
C HIS A 249 13.06 25.06 -2.74
N SER A 250 11.90 25.65 -2.99
CA SER A 250 11.69 27.09 -3.18
C SER A 250 12.02 27.94 -1.95
N PHE A 251 12.08 27.32 -0.76
CA PHE A 251 12.29 28.02 0.50
C PHE A 251 13.63 27.66 1.14
N SER A 252 14.17 28.63 1.90
CA SER A 252 15.41 28.43 2.68
C SER A 252 15.23 27.40 3.78
N ASP A 253 14.05 27.32 4.39
CA ASP A 253 13.65 26.30 5.37
C ASP A 253 12.14 26.04 5.28
N GLY A 254 11.73 24.84 5.69
CA GLY A 254 10.31 24.45 5.81
C GLY A 254 9.68 23.86 4.55
N ASN A 255 10.45 23.54 3.49
CA ASN A 255 9.90 23.09 2.20
C ASN A 255 8.89 21.94 2.32
N LYS A 256 9.21 20.87 3.05
CA LYS A 256 8.32 19.72 3.22
C LYS A 256 7.03 20.10 3.98
N ARG A 257 7.16 20.92 5.04
CA ARG A 257 6.02 21.36 5.85
C ARG A 257 5.11 22.29 5.06
N ILE A 258 5.69 23.22 4.31
CA ILE A 258 4.95 24.13 3.43
C ILE A 258 4.22 23.33 2.34
N ALA A 259 4.89 22.38 1.69
CA ALA A 259 4.28 21.54 0.67
C ALA A 259 3.08 20.76 1.22
N ALA A 260 3.22 20.12 2.38
CA ALA A 260 2.13 19.41 3.05
C ALA A 260 0.96 20.35 3.42
N THR A 261 1.26 21.55 3.93
CA THR A 261 0.23 22.53 4.26
C THR A 261 -0.51 23.03 3.03
N MET A 262 0.19 23.34 1.94
CA MET A 262 -0.43 23.78 0.69
C MET A 262 -1.33 22.70 0.08
N PHE A 263 -0.88 21.45 0.13
CA PHE A 263 -1.66 20.31 -0.30
C PHE A 263 -2.97 20.17 0.49
N LEU A 264 -2.90 20.17 1.83
CA LEU A 264 -4.08 20.10 2.68
C LEU A 264 -5.01 21.30 2.49
N TYR A 265 -4.45 22.50 2.39
CA TYR A 265 -5.19 23.72 2.14
C TYR A 265 -5.95 23.69 0.80
N PHE A 266 -5.30 23.21 -0.27
CA PHE A 266 -5.93 23.05 -1.57
C PHE A 266 -7.09 22.05 -1.52
N LEU A 267 -6.92 20.90 -0.85
CA LEU A 267 -7.98 19.92 -0.65
C LEU A 267 -9.14 20.49 0.16
N ASP A 268 -8.84 21.22 1.26
CA ASP A 268 -9.85 21.83 2.12
C ASP A 268 -10.70 22.87 1.37
N LYS A 269 -10.04 23.77 0.63
CA LYS A 269 -10.72 24.78 -0.21
C LYS A 269 -11.60 24.21 -1.30
N ASN A 270 -11.29 23.02 -1.76
CA ASN A 270 -12.10 22.27 -2.71
C ASN A 270 -13.12 21.34 -2.05
N GLY A 271 -13.26 21.35 -0.72
CA GLY A 271 -14.17 20.47 0.03
C GLY A 271 -13.80 18.99 -0.05
N ALA A 272 -12.53 18.67 -0.36
CA ALA A 272 -12.05 17.32 -0.63
C ALA A 272 -11.07 16.80 0.44
N LEU A 273 -10.88 17.53 1.54
CA LEU A 273 -10.00 17.10 2.64
C LEU A 273 -10.64 15.99 3.50
N PHE A 274 -11.96 16.00 3.61
CA PHE A 274 -12.72 15.01 4.38
C PHE A 274 -13.68 14.24 3.50
N ALA A 275 -13.85 12.95 3.76
CA ALA A 275 -14.89 12.09 3.19
C ALA A 275 -15.55 11.32 4.34
N ASP A 276 -16.88 11.28 4.39
CA ASP A 276 -17.67 10.59 5.43
C ASP A 276 -17.24 10.93 6.87
N GLY A 277 -16.84 12.20 7.09
CA GLY A 277 -16.38 12.70 8.39
C GLY A 277 -14.94 12.33 8.76
N SER A 278 -14.23 11.58 7.91
CA SER A 278 -12.84 11.19 8.11
C SER A 278 -11.92 11.95 7.16
N LYS A 279 -10.70 12.25 7.62
CA LYS A 279 -9.67 12.87 6.78
C LYS A 279 -9.21 11.87 5.72
N ARG A 280 -9.24 12.26 4.43
CA ARG A 280 -8.88 11.37 3.29
C ARG A 280 -7.43 10.91 3.29
N ILE A 281 -6.55 11.61 3.97
CA ILE A 281 -5.14 11.25 4.08
C ILE A 281 -4.68 11.36 5.53
N ALA A 282 -4.07 10.32 6.05
CA ALA A 282 -3.50 10.33 7.39
C ALA A 282 -2.24 11.22 7.46
N ASP A 283 -1.99 11.83 8.61
CA ASP A 283 -0.84 12.73 8.79
C ASP A 283 0.50 12.01 8.58
N TYR A 284 0.63 10.79 9.08
CA TYR A 284 1.84 9.97 8.86
C TYR A 284 2.08 9.63 7.39
N THR A 285 1.00 9.32 6.64
CA THR A 285 1.07 9.10 5.19
C THR A 285 1.59 10.34 4.48
N LEU A 286 1.03 11.52 4.80
CA LEU A 286 1.44 12.78 4.17
C LEU A 286 2.91 13.11 4.45
N VAL A 287 3.37 12.94 5.70
CA VAL A 287 4.78 13.13 6.06
C VAL A 287 5.68 12.19 5.26
N ALA A 288 5.33 10.91 5.19
CA ALA A 288 6.10 9.93 4.43
C ALA A 288 6.16 10.28 2.93
N LEU A 289 5.02 10.68 2.33
CA LEU A 289 4.98 11.11 0.92
C LEU A 289 5.90 12.30 0.64
N THR A 290 5.94 13.31 1.51
CA THR A 290 6.87 14.45 1.33
C THR A 290 8.33 14.03 1.38
N ILE A 291 8.69 13.07 2.25
CA ILE A 291 10.04 12.52 2.34
C ILE A 291 10.36 11.71 1.08
N MET A 292 9.45 10.83 0.65
CA MET A 292 9.60 10.02 -0.56
C MET A 292 9.76 10.89 -1.81
N ILE A 293 8.96 11.94 -1.95
CA ILE A 293 9.09 12.91 -3.05
C ILE A 293 10.49 13.55 -3.03
N ALA A 294 10.97 14.01 -1.88
CA ALA A 294 12.28 14.64 -1.78
C ALA A 294 13.40 13.68 -2.27
N GLU A 295 13.32 12.39 -1.93
CA GLU A 295 14.29 11.35 -2.30
C GLU A 295 14.05 10.76 -3.72
N SER A 296 12.90 11.03 -4.36
CA SER A 296 12.58 10.52 -5.70
C SER A 296 13.47 11.18 -6.77
N LYS A 297 13.66 10.49 -7.90
CA LYS A 297 14.31 11.05 -9.09
C LYS A 297 13.26 11.72 -9.98
N PRO A 298 13.66 12.67 -10.88
CA PRO A 298 12.73 13.32 -11.81
C PRO A 298 11.92 12.32 -12.67
N GLU A 299 12.54 11.22 -13.08
CA GLU A 299 11.90 10.17 -13.89
C GLU A 299 10.82 9.40 -13.13
N GLU A 300 10.81 9.49 -11.79
CA GLU A 300 9.86 8.83 -10.91
C GLU A 300 8.63 9.70 -10.59
N LYS A 301 8.51 10.91 -11.23
CA LYS A 301 7.45 11.87 -10.98
C LYS A 301 6.05 11.26 -11.16
N GLU A 302 5.79 10.66 -12.31
CA GLU A 302 4.45 10.10 -12.62
C GLU A 302 4.03 9.06 -11.60
N MET A 303 4.98 8.22 -11.18
CA MET A 303 4.69 7.25 -10.17
C MET A 303 4.38 7.89 -8.82
N MET A 304 5.17 8.87 -8.37
CA MET A 304 4.90 9.56 -7.11
C MET A 304 3.52 10.24 -7.13
N VAL A 305 3.15 10.86 -8.24
CA VAL A 305 1.82 11.45 -8.42
C VAL A 305 0.73 10.39 -8.32
N ASN A 306 0.90 9.24 -8.97
CA ASN A 306 -0.07 8.13 -8.89
C ASN A 306 -0.19 7.57 -7.46
N VAL A 307 0.93 7.45 -6.72
CA VAL A 307 0.91 7.04 -5.31
C VAL A 307 0.08 8.01 -4.47
N ILE A 308 0.33 9.32 -4.62
CA ILE A 308 -0.40 10.37 -3.88
C ILE A 308 -1.90 10.30 -4.19
N MET A 309 -2.27 10.18 -5.48
CA MET A 309 -3.67 10.07 -5.90
C MET A 309 -4.35 8.85 -5.29
N ASN A 310 -3.68 7.70 -5.27
CA ASN A 310 -4.23 6.48 -4.68
C ASN A 310 -4.35 6.56 -3.14
N CYS A 311 -3.54 7.37 -2.47
CA CYS A 311 -3.70 7.65 -1.04
C CYS A 311 -4.85 8.62 -0.74
N LEU A 312 -5.48 9.24 -1.76
CA LEU A 312 -6.61 10.16 -1.62
C LEU A 312 -7.98 9.53 -1.95
N VAL A 313 -8.01 8.33 -2.48
CA VAL A 313 -9.27 7.67 -2.95
C VAL A 313 -9.93 6.84 -1.86
#